data_dcb24336ff83369184d52b2dda5882b5
#
_entry.id   dcb24336ff83369184d52b2dda5882b5
#
_cell.length_a   1.000
_cell.length_b   1.000
_cell.length_c   1.000
_cell.angle_alpha   90.00
_cell.angle_beta   90.00
_cell.angle_gamma   90.00
#
_symmetry.space_group_name_H-M   'P 1'
#
loop_
_entity.id
_entity.type
_entity.pdbx_description
1 polymer ?
#
loop_
_entity_poly.entity_id
_entity_poly.type
_entity_poly.pdbx_seq_one_letter_code
_entity_poly.pdbx_strand_id
1 'polypeptide(L)'
;MHSPPLPPRPRARLLITGLVCSSLSLVLLVLVAVRWSPLMSLDTTVAESLHRDAVTEPGLVHVNRVLTDWVWDPWTMRVLTAVVVIALWWRGSRLLAGWVAATSLLATLVQQGLKAAVGRERPRWLDPVDSAHYAAFPSGHVMTAVVTCGLLMWLLRLHGAQQALWWGALVLAVISVAGVAFTRVYLGVHWLSDVVGGVLLGGAVVALSAAVYAQRTRWPAGTGESPL
;
A
#
# COMPACT_ATOMS: atom_id res chain seq x y z
N MET A 1 23.59 36.86 -2.62
CA MET A 1 22.41 36.30 -1.93
C MET A 1 21.87 35.18 -2.81
N HIS A 2 22.08 33.91 -2.41
CA HIS A 2 21.48 32.77 -3.11
C HIS A 2 20.07 32.57 -2.56
N SER A 3 19.07 32.80 -3.42
CA SER A 3 17.70 32.47 -3.08
C SER A 3 17.59 30.97 -2.82
N PRO A 4 16.97 30.51 -1.70
CA PRO A 4 16.79 29.10 -1.46
C PRO A 4 15.96 28.46 -2.59
N PRO A 5 16.28 27.23 -3.01
CA PRO A 5 15.55 26.58 -4.08
C PRO A 5 14.07 26.41 -3.69
N LEU A 6 13.18 26.77 -4.63
CA LEU A 6 11.74 26.65 -4.41
C LEU A 6 11.37 25.18 -4.15
N PRO A 7 10.47 24.88 -3.18
CA PRO A 7 10.05 23.52 -2.90
C PRO A 7 9.42 22.90 -4.15
N PRO A 8 9.71 21.61 -4.44
CA PRO A 8 9.18 20.93 -5.61
C PRO A 8 7.64 20.99 -5.61
N ARG A 9 7.05 21.28 -6.77
CA ARG A 9 5.60 21.33 -6.95
C ARG A 9 4.98 19.99 -6.49
N PRO A 10 3.76 19.97 -5.94
CA PRO A 10 3.14 18.74 -5.38
C PRO A 10 3.20 17.52 -6.31
N ARG A 11 3.04 17.73 -7.62
CA ARG A 11 3.17 16.68 -8.65
C ARG A 11 4.59 16.10 -8.72
N ALA A 12 5.61 16.94 -8.66
CA ALA A 12 6.99 16.46 -8.71
C ALA A 12 7.33 15.56 -7.51
N ARG A 13 6.83 15.89 -6.32
CA ARG A 13 6.99 15.05 -5.13
C ARG A 13 6.31 13.70 -5.32
N LEU A 14 5.07 13.66 -5.84
CA LEU A 14 4.36 12.41 -6.12
C LEU A 14 5.11 11.54 -7.14
N LEU A 15 5.61 12.15 -8.22
CA LEU A 15 6.42 11.43 -9.22
C LEU A 15 7.70 10.87 -8.62
N ILE A 16 8.44 11.68 -7.87
CA ILE A 16 9.68 11.24 -7.20
C ILE A 16 9.38 10.09 -6.24
N THR A 17 8.37 10.23 -5.37
CA THR A 17 7.96 9.16 -4.45
C THR A 17 7.59 7.89 -5.21
N GLY A 18 6.78 8.01 -6.26
CA GLY A 18 6.37 6.86 -7.06
C GLY A 18 7.55 6.17 -7.75
N LEU A 19 8.48 6.94 -8.32
CA LEU A 19 9.68 6.40 -8.98
C LEU A 19 10.64 5.74 -7.96
N VAL A 20 10.86 6.36 -6.81
CA VAL A 20 11.70 5.78 -5.73
C VAL A 20 11.07 4.48 -5.24
N CYS A 21 9.78 4.46 -4.92
CA CYS A 21 9.08 3.25 -4.51
C CYS A 21 9.14 2.15 -5.59
N SER A 22 8.97 2.51 -6.87
CA SER A 22 9.07 1.56 -7.98
C SER A 22 10.49 0.98 -8.12
N SER A 23 11.51 1.84 -8.03
CA SER A 23 12.92 1.39 -8.12
C SER A 23 13.29 0.47 -6.96
N LEU A 24 12.91 0.84 -5.73
CA LEU A 24 13.14 -0.02 -4.55
C LEU A 24 12.36 -1.33 -4.63
N SER A 25 11.10 -1.29 -5.15
CA SER A 25 10.32 -2.50 -5.39
C SER A 25 10.99 -3.43 -6.40
N LEU A 26 11.54 -2.86 -7.48
CA LEU A 26 12.23 -3.64 -8.50
C LEU A 26 13.50 -4.30 -7.93
N VAL A 27 14.31 -3.55 -7.17
CA VAL A 27 15.48 -4.10 -6.49
C VAL A 27 15.08 -5.23 -5.56
N LEU A 28 14.06 -5.01 -4.71
CA LEU A 28 13.58 -6.04 -3.79
C LEU A 28 13.04 -7.27 -4.52
N LEU A 29 12.29 -7.06 -5.61
CA LEU A 29 11.79 -8.15 -6.45
C LEU A 29 12.93 -9.00 -7.02
N VAL A 30 13.98 -8.37 -7.53
CA VAL A 30 15.17 -9.08 -8.04
C VAL A 30 15.82 -9.87 -6.92
N LEU A 31 16.07 -9.27 -5.75
CA LEU A 31 16.69 -9.95 -4.62
C LEU A 31 15.87 -11.16 -4.14
N VAL A 32 14.53 -11.05 -4.15
CA VAL A 32 13.63 -12.17 -3.81
C VAL A 32 13.68 -13.24 -4.90
N ALA A 33 13.64 -12.85 -6.18
CA ALA A 33 13.64 -13.80 -7.31
C ALA A 33 14.96 -14.61 -7.40
N VAL A 34 16.11 -13.96 -7.16
CA VAL A 34 17.42 -14.63 -7.16
C VAL A 34 17.74 -15.29 -5.81
N ARG A 35 16.83 -15.22 -4.83
CA ARG A 35 16.99 -15.78 -3.47
C ARG A 35 18.30 -15.31 -2.80
N TRP A 36 18.56 -14.00 -2.87
CA TRP A 36 19.78 -13.43 -2.29
C TRP A 36 19.93 -13.79 -0.81
N SER A 37 21.02 -14.53 -0.48
CA SER A 37 21.20 -15.18 0.83
C SER A 37 21.05 -14.24 2.03
N PRO A 38 21.62 -13.02 2.06
CA PRO A 38 21.43 -12.14 3.22
C PRO A 38 19.96 -11.72 3.45
N LEU A 39 19.19 -11.50 2.38
CA LEU A 39 17.76 -11.19 2.50
C LEU A 39 16.97 -12.39 2.99
N MET A 40 17.26 -13.59 2.48
CA MET A 40 16.60 -14.82 2.91
C MET A 40 16.92 -15.12 4.38
N SER A 41 18.16 -14.93 4.81
CA SER A 41 18.56 -15.09 6.21
C SER A 41 17.82 -14.09 7.13
N LEU A 42 17.72 -12.83 6.73
CA LEU A 42 16.96 -11.83 7.48
C LEU A 42 15.49 -12.21 7.60
N ASP A 43 14.86 -12.61 6.49
CA ASP A 43 13.47 -13.07 6.45
C ASP A 43 13.23 -14.24 7.42
N THR A 44 14.12 -15.24 7.38
CA THR A 44 14.04 -16.42 8.24
C THR A 44 14.24 -16.04 9.70
N THR A 45 15.28 -15.27 10.03
CA THR A 45 15.57 -14.85 11.41
C THR A 45 14.40 -14.09 12.03
N VAL A 46 13.81 -13.14 11.31
CA VAL A 46 12.67 -12.36 11.80
C VAL A 46 11.42 -13.24 11.95
N ALA A 47 11.13 -14.07 10.95
CA ALA A 47 9.96 -14.95 10.98
C ALA A 47 10.04 -15.98 12.10
N GLU A 48 11.21 -16.63 12.30
CA GLU A 48 11.43 -17.58 13.38
C GLU A 48 11.34 -16.96 14.77
N SER A 49 11.88 -15.75 14.94
CA SER A 49 11.80 -15.04 16.22
C SER A 49 10.34 -14.76 16.59
N LEU A 50 9.58 -14.15 15.67
CA LEU A 50 8.18 -13.82 15.92
C LEU A 50 7.29 -15.05 16.04
N HIS A 51 7.58 -16.12 15.30
CA HIS A 51 6.82 -17.37 15.41
C HIS A 51 7.02 -18.07 16.76
N ARG A 52 8.25 -18.07 17.30
CA ARG A 52 8.49 -18.59 18.66
C ARG A 52 7.65 -17.88 19.72
N ASP A 53 7.57 -16.55 19.62
CA ASP A 53 6.74 -15.74 20.53
C ASP A 53 5.24 -16.05 20.31
N ALA A 54 4.82 -16.19 19.05
CA ALA A 54 3.42 -16.47 18.70
C ALA A 54 2.93 -17.84 19.25
N VAL A 55 3.75 -18.87 19.19
CA VAL A 55 3.39 -20.20 19.72
C VAL A 55 3.14 -20.16 21.24
N THR A 56 3.85 -19.30 21.98
CA THR A 56 3.72 -19.19 23.44
C THR A 56 2.62 -18.23 23.89
N GLU A 57 2.10 -17.38 22.97
CA GLU A 57 1.18 -16.30 23.29
C GLU A 57 -0.17 -16.41 22.53
N PRO A 58 -1.02 -17.41 22.82
CA PRO A 58 -2.25 -17.63 22.06
C PRO A 58 -3.24 -16.45 22.14
N GLY A 59 -3.20 -15.66 23.22
CA GLY A 59 -4.00 -14.43 23.34
C GLY A 59 -3.61 -13.37 22.31
N LEU A 60 -2.30 -13.15 22.11
CA LEU A 60 -1.81 -12.24 21.10
C LEU A 60 -2.10 -12.75 19.67
N VAL A 61 -1.99 -14.05 19.44
CA VAL A 61 -2.39 -14.67 18.16
C VAL A 61 -3.86 -14.38 17.87
N HIS A 62 -4.75 -14.54 18.84
CA HIS A 62 -6.18 -14.25 18.67
C HIS A 62 -6.42 -12.78 18.29
N VAL A 63 -5.80 -11.84 19.01
CA VAL A 63 -5.90 -10.40 18.70
C VAL A 63 -5.40 -10.10 17.30
N ASN A 64 -4.24 -10.64 16.93
CA ASN A 64 -3.65 -10.43 15.61
C ASN A 64 -4.53 -10.99 14.49
N ARG A 65 -5.19 -12.16 14.70
CA ARG A 65 -6.18 -12.72 13.76
C ARG A 65 -7.38 -11.80 13.62
N VAL A 66 -7.99 -11.36 14.72
CA VAL A 66 -9.14 -10.43 14.66
C VAL A 66 -8.78 -9.16 13.89
N LEU A 67 -7.62 -8.58 14.15
CA LEU A 67 -7.19 -7.38 13.45
C LEU A 67 -6.96 -7.61 11.95
N THR A 68 -6.32 -8.72 11.58
CA THR A 68 -5.96 -8.98 10.17
C THR A 68 -7.14 -9.53 9.36
N ASP A 69 -8.08 -10.26 9.99
CA ASP A 69 -9.19 -10.90 9.29
C ASP A 69 -10.46 -10.03 9.23
N TRP A 70 -10.56 -9.00 10.07
CA TRP A 70 -11.73 -8.13 10.12
C TRP A 70 -11.39 -6.66 9.84
N VAL A 71 -10.40 -6.09 10.55
CA VAL A 71 -10.08 -4.65 10.42
C VAL A 71 -9.26 -4.39 9.18
N TRP A 72 -8.20 -5.17 8.97
CA TRP A 72 -7.24 -5.01 7.88
C TRP A 72 -7.36 -6.07 6.80
N ASP A 73 -8.47 -6.80 6.77
CA ASP A 73 -8.76 -7.75 5.70
C ASP A 73 -8.84 -7.05 4.34
N PRO A 74 -8.31 -7.64 3.28
CA PRO A 74 -8.38 -7.07 1.94
C PRO A 74 -9.81 -6.78 1.46
N TRP A 75 -10.81 -7.55 1.87
CA TRP A 75 -12.21 -7.28 1.52
C TRP A 75 -12.74 -6.06 2.25
N THR A 76 -12.48 -5.94 3.57
CA THR A 76 -12.84 -4.76 4.37
C THR A 76 -12.25 -3.49 3.76
N MET A 77 -10.97 -3.52 3.39
CA MET A 77 -10.29 -2.39 2.75
C MET A 77 -10.88 -2.07 1.36
N ARG A 78 -11.24 -3.08 0.58
CA ARG A 78 -11.90 -2.89 -0.72
C ARG A 78 -13.32 -2.35 -0.58
N VAL A 79 -14.09 -2.82 0.40
CA VAL A 79 -15.41 -2.27 0.72
C VAL A 79 -15.29 -0.79 1.11
N LEU A 80 -14.34 -0.42 1.96
CA LEU A 80 -14.09 0.97 2.29
C LEU A 80 -13.77 1.81 1.04
N THR A 81 -12.91 1.31 0.16
CA THR A 81 -12.62 1.97 -1.12
C THR A 81 -13.86 2.09 -2.00
N ALA A 82 -14.69 1.04 -2.07
CA ALA A 82 -15.94 1.05 -2.84
C ALA A 82 -16.94 2.08 -2.30
N VAL A 83 -17.09 2.19 -0.99
CA VAL A 83 -17.92 3.23 -0.34
C VAL A 83 -17.47 4.63 -0.75
N VAL A 84 -16.16 4.88 -0.74
CA VAL A 84 -15.58 6.16 -1.19
C VAL A 84 -15.86 6.41 -2.67
N VAL A 85 -15.69 5.41 -3.54
CA VAL A 85 -16.01 5.51 -4.98
C VAL A 85 -17.47 5.86 -5.19
N ILE A 86 -18.39 5.18 -4.49
CA ILE A 86 -19.84 5.44 -4.56
C ILE A 86 -20.16 6.87 -4.08
N ALA A 87 -19.57 7.29 -2.96
CA ALA A 87 -19.77 8.64 -2.43
C ALA A 87 -19.30 9.74 -3.39
N LEU A 88 -18.13 9.55 -4.02
CA LEU A 88 -17.60 10.45 -5.06
C LEU A 88 -18.52 10.49 -6.29
N TRP A 89 -19.04 9.34 -6.69
CA TRP A 89 -19.96 9.23 -7.82
C TRP A 89 -21.26 9.99 -7.56
N TRP A 90 -21.89 9.81 -6.41
CA TRP A 90 -23.13 10.52 -6.03
C TRP A 90 -22.91 12.03 -5.86
N ARG A 91 -21.70 12.46 -5.48
CA ARG A 91 -21.33 13.88 -5.44
C ARG A 91 -21.02 14.48 -6.82
N GLY A 92 -21.20 13.73 -7.89
CA GLY A 92 -20.93 14.19 -9.26
C GLY A 92 -19.46 14.11 -9.71
N SER A 93 -18.55 13.71 -8.84
CA SER A 93 -17.11 13.61 -9.15
C SER A 93 -16.76 12.29 -9.87
N ARG A 94 -17.46 12.01 -10.99
CA ARG A 94 -17.40 10.73 -11.70
C ARG A 94 -15.99 10.35 -12.18
N LEU A 95 -15.24 11.33 -12.70
CA LEU A 95 -13.86 11.09 -13.14
C LEU A 95 -12.97 10.65 -11.96
N LEU A 96 -13.08 11.34 -10.82
CA LEU A 96 -12.31 11.00 -9.63
C LEU A 96 -12.72 9.63 -9.07
N ALA A 97 -14.02 9.32 -9.03
CA ALA A 97 -14.54 8.02 -8.63
C ALA A 97 -13.97 6.89 -9.50
N GLY A 98 -14.03 7.05 -10.83
CA GLY A 98 -13.44 6.10 -11.79
C GLY A 98 -11.93 5.97 -11.63
N TRP A 99 -11.24 7.06 -11.31
CA TRP A 99 -9.79 7.04 -11.09
C TRP A 99 -9.40 6.27 -9.83
N VAL A 100 -10.11 6.46 -8.72
CA VAL A 100 -9.89 5.72 -7.47
C VAL A 100 -10.15 4.22 -7.70
N ALA A 101 -11.26 3.88 -8.36
CA ALA A 101 -11.59 2.50 -8.70
C ALA A 101 -10.52 1.84 -9.59
N ALA A 102 -10.10 2.54 -10.66
CA ALA A 102 -9.06 2.06 -11.57
C ALA A 102 -7.71 1.87 -10.89
N THR A 103 -7.33 2.76 -9.97
CA THR A 103 -6.09 2.64 -9.19
C THR A 103 -6.13 1.42 -8.27
N SER A 104 -7.24 1.18 -7.58
CA SER A 104 -7.42 0.01 -6.71
C SER A 104 -7.40 -1.30 -7.52
N LEU A 105 -8.06 -1.31 -8.69
CA LEU A 105 -8.05 -2.45 -9.59
C LEU A 105 -6.63 -2.72 -10.13
N LEU A 106 -5.92 -1.68 -10.58
CA LEU A 106 -4.54 -1.80 -11.05
C LEU A 106 -3.63 -2.41 -9.98
N ALA A 107 -3.75 -1.92 -8.74
CA ALA A 107 -2.98 -2.46 -7.61
C ALA A 107 -3.26 -3.96 -7.40
N THR A 108 -4.53 -4.37 -7.51
CA THR A 108 -4.93 -5.78 -7.40
C THR A 108 -4.34 -6.61 -8.54
N LEU A 109 -4.39 -6.11 -9.78
CA LEU A 109 -3.84 -6.82 -10.94
C LEU A 109 -2.32 -6.96 -10.85
N VAL A 110 -1.61 -5.89 -10.45
CA VAL A 110 -0.15 -5.91 -10.21
C VAL A 110 0.19 -6.94 -9.13
N GLN A 111 -0.53 -6.93 -8.01
CA GLN A 111 -0.35 -7.88 -6.92
C GLN A 111 -0.52 -9.32 -7.38
N GLN A 112 -1.61 -9.64 -8.07
CA GLN A 112 -1.89 -11.01 -8.53
C GLN A 112 -0.91 -11.46 -9.62
N GLY A 113 -0.56 -10.56 -10.54
CA GLY A 113 0.45 -10.84 -11.56
C GLY A 113 1.81 -11.16 -10.96
N LEU A 114 2.26 -10.38 -9.96
CA LEU A 114 3.53 -10.64 -9.27
C LEU A 114 3.48 -11.93 -8.43
N LYS A 115 2.35 -12.23 -7.77
CA LYS A 115 2.17 -13.51 -7.08
C LYS A 115 2.33 -14.70 -8.03
N ALA A 116 1.70 -14.63 -9.19
CA ALA A 116 1.80 -15.69 -10.20
C ALA A 116 3.21 -15.80 -10.79
N ALA A 117 3.87 -14.66 -11.05
CA ALA A 117 5.21 -14.63 -11.66
C ALA A 117 6.32 -15.09 -10.71
N VAL A 118 6.27 -14.68 -9.43
CA VAL A 118 7.33 -14.98 -8.45
C VAL A 118 7.13 -16.36 -7.83
N GLY A 119 5.87 -16.77 -7.59
CA GLY A 119 5.55 -18.08 -7.02
C GLY A 119 6.20 -18.36 -5.66
N ARG A 120 6.54 -17.32 -4.88
CA ARG A 120 7.30 -17.46 -3.63
C ARG A 120 6.56 -18.30 -2.61
N GLU A 121 7.24 -19.31 -2.03
CA GLU A 121 6.69 -20.10 -0.93
C GLU A 121 6.58 -19.28 0.35
N ARG A 122 5.54 -19.59 1.15
CA ARG A 122 5.34 -19.02 2.48
C ARG A 122 6.22 -19.71 3.52
N PRO A 123 6.42 -19.09 4.71
CA PRO A 123 6.97 -19.80 5.86
C PRO A 123 6.18 -21.09 6.13
N ARG A 124 6.88 -22.15 6.48
CA ARG A 124 6.29 -23.45 6.88
C ARG A 124 6.73 -23.77 8.29
N TRP A 125 5.77 -24.05 9.15
CA TRP A 125 5.97 -24.29 10.56
C TRP A 125 5.48 -25.69 10.95
N LEU A 126 6.11 -26.30 11.94
CA LEU A 126 5.61 -27.55 12.53
C LEU A 126 4.30 -27.30 13.29
N ASP A 127 4.24 -26.19 14.02
CA ASP A 127 3.07 -25.76 14.80
C ASP A 127 2.54 -24.44 14.25
N PRO A 128 1.80 -24.44 13.12
CA PRO A 128 1.34 -23.21 12.50
C PRO A 128 0.27 -22.52 13.34
N VAL A 129 0.48 -21.25 13.69
CA VAL A 129 -0.50 -20.43 14.42
C VAL A 129 -1.53 -19.80 13.48
N ASP A 130 -1.33 -19.83 12.17
CA ASP A 130 -2.27 -19.38 11.15
C ASP A 130 -1.93 -20.05 9.81
N SER A 131 -2.85 -19.95 8.84
CA SER A 131 -2.67 -20.49 7.50
C SER A 131 -3.04 -19.48 6.43
N ALA A 132 -2.35 -19.52 5.30
CA ALA A 132 -2.69 -18.71 4.15
C ALA A 132 -2.34 -19.45 2.86
N HIS A 133 -3.21 -19.30 1.87
CA HIS A 133 -3.07 -19.89 0.55
C HIS A 133 -2.41 -18.91 -0.43
N TYR A 134 -2.00 -19.41 -1.59
CA TYR A 134 -1.34 -18.66 -2.66
C TYR A 134 0.10 -18.18 -2.32
N ALA A 135 0.79 -17.67 -3.35
CA ALA A 135 2.16 -17.19 -3.25
C ALA A 135 2.34 -16.07 -2.22
N ALA A 136 3.52 -16.03 -1.60
CA ALA A 136 3.80 -15.11 -0.51
C ALA A 136 4.05 -13.67 -1.00
N PHE A 137 4.85 -13.48 -2.05
CA PHE A 137 5.27 -12.15 -2.52
C PHE A 137 4.39 -11.58 -3.64
N PRO A 138 4.01 -10.32 -3.55
CA PRO A 138 4.03 -9.44 -2.37
C PRO A 138 2.86 -9.73 -1.41
N SER A 139 2.92 -9.19 -0.17
CA SER A 139 1.83 -9.32 0.80
C SER A 139 0.58 -8.57 0.34
N GLY A 140 -0.51 -9.32 0.16
CA GLY A 140 -1.77 -8.78 -0.32
C GLY A 140 -2.48 -7.89 0.68
N HIS A 141 -2.50 -8.26 1.95
CA HIS A 141 -3.07 -7.48 3.04
C HIS A 141 -2.39 -6.11 3.14
N VAL A 142 -1.06 -6.12 3.19
CA VAL A 142 -0.27 -4.89 3.32
C VAL A 142 -0.43 -3.99 2.10
N MET A 143 -0.32 -4.55 0.89
CA MET A 143 -0.46 -3.75 -0.33
C MET A 143 -1.86 -3.12 -0.45
N THR A 144 -2.92 -3.86 -0.12
CA THR A 144 -4.30 -3.35 -0.14
C THR A 144 -4.49 -2.24 0.90
N ALA A 145 -3.98 -2.42 2.13
CA ALA A 145 -4.05 -1.39 3.17
C ALA A 145 -3.30 -0.11 2.76
N VAL A 146 -2.10 -0.23 2.20
CA VAL A 146 -1.33 0.93 1.70
C VAL A 146 -2.07 1.66 0.59
N VAL A 147 -2.66 0.93 -0.35
CA VAL A 147 -3.43 1.54 -1.47
C VAL A 147 -4.66 2.25 -0.93
N THR A 148 -5.44 1.61 -0.06
CA THR A 148 -6.64 2.22 0.53
C THR A 148 -6.28 3.46 1.35
N CYS A 149 -5.35 3.35 2.30
CA CYS A 149 -4.92 4.48 3.12
C CYS A 149 -4.30 5.59 2.27
N GLY A 150 -3.46 5.26 1.31
CA GLY A 150 -2.82 6.22 0.41
C GLY A 150 -3.82 6.98 -0.45
N LEU A 151 -4.83 6.31 -1.01
CA LEU A 151 -5.92 6.94 -1.75
C LEU A 151 -6.74 7.87 -0.85
N LEU A 152 -7.09 7.45 0.37
CA LEU A 152 -7.79 8.30 1.34
C LEU A 152 -6.98 9.54 1.70
N MET A 153 -5.69 9.39 2.00
CA MET A 153 -4.79 10.51 2.29
C MET A 153 -4.67 11.48 1.12
N TRP A 154 -4.57 10.95 -0.10
CA TRP A 154 -4.55 11.76 -1.31
C TRP A 154 -5.87 12.54 -1.51
N LEU A 155 -7.02 11.87 -1.33
CA LEU A 155 -8.34 12.51 -1.41
C LEU A 155 -8.51 13.61 -0.36
N LEU A 156 -8.08 13.39 0.89
CA LEU A 156 -8.11 14.41 1.93
C LEU A 156 -7.32 15.66 1.53
N ARG A 157 -6.12 15.47 0.94
CA ARG A 157 -5.33 16.59 0.40
C ARG A 157 -6.01 17.27 -0.76
N LEU A 158 -6.59 16.51 -1.69
CA LEU A 158 -7.25 17.04 -2.88
C LEU A 158 -8.48 17.90 -2.52
N HIS A 159 -9.21 17.53 -1.47
CA HIS A 159 -10.38 18.26 -0.98
C HIS A 159 -10.04 19.33 0.07
N GLY A 160 -8.78 19.64 0.30
CA GLY A 160 -8.38 20.70 1.24
C GLY A 160 -8.73 20.41 2.70
N ALA A 161 -8.66 19.16 3.12
CA ALA A 161 -8.94 18.78 4.50
C ALA A 161 -8.11 19.60 5.50
N GLN A 162 -8.73 19.96 6.62
CA GLN A 162 -8.05 20.65 7.72
C GLN A 162 -6.82 19.89 8.18
N GLN A 163 -5.79 20.63 8.57
CA GLN A 163 -4.49 20.02 8.91
C GLN A 163 -4.58 19.01 10.05
N ALA A 164 -5.40 19.30 11.07
CA ALA A 164 -5.62 18.38 12.19
C ALA A 164 -6.24 17.04 11.72
N LEU A 165 -7.27 17.09 10.85
CA LEU A 165 -7.89 15.89 10.27
C LEU A 165 -6.88 15.10 9.44
N TRP A 166 -6.06 15.80 8.64
CA TRP A 166 -5.04 15.14 7.82
C TRP A 166 -3.99 14.43 8.68
N TRP A 167 -3.49 15.07 9.75
CA TRP A 167 -2.53 14.45 10.64
C TRP A 167 -3.13 13.26 11.40
N GLY A 168 -4.38 13.38 11.89
CA GLY A 168 -5.08 12.27 12.52
C GLY A 168 -5.24 11.07 11.58
N ALA A 169 -5.65 11.33 10.33
CA ALA A 169 -5.75 10.31 9.30
C ALA A 169 -4.39 9.68 8.94
N LEU A 170 -3.32 10.48 8.90
CA LEU A 170 -1.97 9.97 8.67
C LEU A 170 -1.52 9.02 9.79
N VAL A 171 -1.72 9.42 11.05
CA VAL A 171 -1.39 8.55 12.20
C VAL A 171 -2.15 7.24 12.11
N LEU A 172 -3.46 7.30 11.84
CA LEU A 172 -4.29 6.10 11.67
C LEU A 172 -3.81 5.23 10.49
N ALA A 173 -3.45 5.84 9.36
CA ALA A 173 -2.92 5.12 8.21
C ALA A 173 -1.59 4.42 8.52
N VAL A 174 -0.67 5.11 9.21
CA VAL A 174 0.62 4.53 9.64
C VAL A 174 0.39 3.37 10.61
N ILE A 175 -0.47 3.54 11.62
CA ILE A 175 -0.81 2.47 12.56
C ILE A 175 -1.43 1.27 11.82
N SER A 176 -2.35 1.52 10.87
CA SER A 176 -2.98 0.45 10.10
C SER A 176 -1.98 -0.31 9.24
N VAL A 177 -1.11 0.40 8.51
CA VAL A 177 -0.10 -0.25 7.64
C VAL A 177 0.94 -0.99 8.48
N ALA A 178 1.45 -0.39 9.56
CA ALA A 178 2.41 -1.04 10.46
C ALA A 178 1.78 -2.23 11.19
N GLY A 179 0.53 -2.07 11.63
CA GLY A 179 -0.22 -3.12 12.31
C GLY A 179 -0.45 -4.34 11.41
N VAL A 180 -1.01 -4.13 10.20
CA VAL A 180 -1.20 -5.26 9.27
C VAL A 180 0.13 -5.88 8.84
N ALA A 181 1.19 -5.09 8.67
CA ALA A 181 2.53 -5.57 8.37
C ALA A 181 3.03 -6.51 9.48
N PHE A 182 2.92 -6.07 10.72
CA PHE A 182 3.30 -6.85 11.89
C PHE A 182 2.47 -8.14 11.99
N THR A 183 1.13 -8.06 11.90
CA THR A 183 0.26 -9.24 12.03
C THR A 183 0.62 -10.34 11.03
N ARG A 184 0.97 -9.98 9.79
CA ARG A 184 1.27 -10.98 8.74
C ARG A 184 2.60 -11.71 8.96
N VAL A 185 3.59 -11.06 9.57
CA VAL A 185 4.86 -11.71 9.93
C VAL A 185 4.70 -12.48 11.25
N TYR A 186 4.04 -11.88 12.26
CA TYR A 186 3.80 -12.50 13.56
C TYR A 186 3.00 -13.80 13.46
N LEU A 187 1.96 -13.80 12.63
CA LEU A 187 1.17 -15.02 12.36
C LEU A 187 1.91 -16.04 11.46
N GLY A 188 3.14 -15.77 11.08
CA GLY A 188 4.00 -16.70 10.34
C GLY A 188 3.54 -16.99 8.91
N VAL A 189 2.74 -16.14 8.30
CA VAL A 189 2.17 -16.35 6.95
C VAL A 189 2.87 -15.55 5.85
N HIS A 190 3.75 -14.63 6.21
CA HIS A 190 4.56 -13.83 5.28
C HIS A 190 5.98 -13.61 5.80
N TRP A 191 6.90 -13.47 4.87
CA TRP A 191 8.25 -13.00 5.13
C TRP A 191 8.26 -11.47 5.28
N LEU A 192 9.28 -10.93 5.99
CA LEU A 192 9.45 -9.48 6.12
C LEU A 192 9.53 -8.79 4.77
N SER A 193 10.29 -9.35 3.82
CA SER A 193 10.43 -8.79 2.47
C SER A 193 9.14 -8.81 1.65
N ASP A 194 8.20 -9.74 1.89
CA ASP A 194 6.86 -9.71 1.26
C ASP A 194 6.06 -8.49 1.69
N VAL A 195 6.17 -8.16 2.98
CA VAL A 195 5.51 -7.02 3.60
C VAL A 195 6.09 -5.71 3.09
N VAL A 196 7.42 -5.58 3.08
CA VAL A 196 8.12 -4.41 2.49
C VAL A 196 7.77 -4.26 1.02
N GLY A 197 7.72 -5.36 0.26
CA GLY A 197 7.26 -5.35 -1.13
C GLY A 197 5.84 -4.83 -1.29
N GLY A 198 4.93 -5.22 -0.40
CA GLY A 198 3.55 -4.72 -0.37
C GLY A 198 3.48 -3.21 -0.12
N VAL A 199 4.28 -2.69 0.82
CA VAL A 199 4.36 -1.25 1.12
C VAL A 199 4.88 -0.46 -0.09
N LEU A 200 6.00 -0.89 -0.65
CA LEU A 200 6.65 -0.19 -1.75
C LEU A 200 5.78 -0.19 -3.03
N LEU A 201 5.23 -1.34 -3.40
CA LEU A 201 4.37 -1.47 -4.58
C LEU A 201 3.07 -0.68 -4.42
N GLY A 202 2.41 -0.78 -3.26
CA GLY A 202 1.22 0.00 -2.97
C GLY A 202 1.48 1.49 -3.03
N GLY A 203 2.58 1.95 -2.40
CA GLY A 203 3.03 3.34 -2.42
C GLY A 203 3.34 3.84 -3.84
N ALA A 204 4.02 3.02 -4.65
CA ALA A 204 4.31 3.32 -6.05
C ALA A 204 3.03 3.53 -6.87
N VAL A 205 2.08 2.58 -6.79
CA VAL A 205 0.82 2.65 -7.54
C VAL A 205 0.02 3.90 -7.17
N VAL A 206 -0.12 4.20 -5.88
CA VAL A 206 -0.87 5.39 -5.43
C VAL A 206 -0.17 6.68 -5.86
N ALA A 207 1.13 6.79 -5.63
CA ALA A 207 1.89 8.02 -5.92
C ALA A 207 1.93 8.33 -7.42
N LEU A 208 2.19 7.31 -8.27
CA LEU A 208 2.19 7.48 -9.72
C LEU A 208 0.79 7.79 -10.26
N SER A 209 -0.24 7.09 -9.76
CA SER A 209 -1.63 7.35 -10.14
C SER A 209 -2.05 8.78 -9.80
N ALA A 210 -1.77 9.24 -8.58
CA ALA A 210 -2.06 10.62 -8.16
C ALA A 210 -1.29 11.66 -9.00
N ALA A 211 -0.04 11.38 -9.38
CA ALA A 211 0.76 12.25 -10.23
C ALA A 211 0.18 12.37 -11.65
N VAL A 212 -0.29 11.26 -12.21
CA VAL A 212 -0.94 11.23 -13.54
C VAL A 212 -2.30 11.96 -13.50
N TYR A 213 -3.10 11.75 -12.45
CA TYR A 213 -4.34 12.47 -12.25
C TYR A 213 -4.10 13.99 -12.21
N ALA A 214 -3.13 14.44 -11.41
CA ALA A 214 -2.77 15.84 -11.31
C ALA A 214 -2.27 16.45 -12.64
N GLN A 215 -1.76 15.65 -13.55
CA GLN A 215 -1.40 16.08 -14.90
C GLN A 215 -2.62 16.27 -15.80
N ARG A 216 -3.56 15.33 -15.74
CA ARG A 216 -4.76 15.33 -16.60
C ARG A 216 -5.75 16.43 -16.24
N THR A 217 -5.85 16.77 -14.95
CA THR A 217 -6.77 17.81 -14.45
C THR A 217 -6.22 19.22 -14.56
N ARG A 218 -4.94 19.38 -14.96
CA ARG A 218 -4.36 20.67 -15.37
C ARG A 218 -4.57 20.89 -16.87
N TRP A 219 -5.82 20.92 -17.33
CA TRP A 219 -6.14 21.47 -18.66
C TRP A 219 -5.77 22.95 -18.67
N PRO A 220 -5.27 23.51 -19.83
CA PRO A 220 -4.70 24.83 -19.90
C PRO A 220 -5.68 25.90 -19.38
N ALA A 221 -5.28 26.59 -18.32
CA ALA A 221 -5.82 27.91 -18.04
C ALA A 221 -5.26 28.84 -19.13
N GLY A 222 -6.13 29.21 -20.08
CA GLY A 222 -5.91 30.39 -20.91
C GLY A 222 -5.33 30.15 -22.29
N THR A 223 -6.14 29.81 -23.26
CA THR A 223 -6.19 30.63 -24.45
C THR A 223 -7.36 31.61 -24.25
N GLY A 224 -7.04 32.80 -23.77
CA GLY A 224 -7.98 33.89 -23.73
C GLY A 224 -8.23 34.33 -25.17
N GLU A 225 -9.20 33.75 -25.83
CA GLU A 225 -9.94 34.34 -26.92
C GLU A 225 -11.32 34.71 -26.38
N SER A 226 -11.43 35.97 -26.00
CA SER A 226 -12.68 36.66 -25.86
C SER A 226 -13.36 36.65 -27.23
N PRO A 227 -14.56 36.09 -27.39
CA PRO A 227 -15.34 36.38 -28.60
C PRO A 227 -15.82 37.85 -28.52
N LEU A 228 -15.45 38.59 -29.52
CA LEU A 228 -16.04 39.86 -29.84
C LEU A 228 -17.53 39.71 -30.20
#